data_e77bd4b814abe4100b2312584f50a84a
#
_entry.id   e77bd4b814abe4100b2312584f50a84a
#
_cell.length_a   1.000
_cell.length_b   1.000
_cell.length_c   1.000
_cell.angle_alpha   90.00
_cell.angle_beta   90.00
_cell.angle_gamma   90.00
#
_symmetry.space_group_name_H-M   'P 1'
#
loop_
_entity.id
_entity.type
_entity.pdbx_description
1 polymer ?
#
loop_
_entity_poly.entity_id
_entity_poly.type
_entity_poly.pdbx_seq_one_letter_code
_entity_poly.pdbx_strand_id
1 'polypeptide(L)'
;MLNEIILHPGEHREIILLNEPDTNWHIIQEANSTLLLHVIALPHPNDEAQWHTAITVEHKATGCKTEMYGLALLHSQQQHHLTTRVLHNVGGGYSSQLFKFVLDDASKASFKGELKIMPDAQQVEAYQTNRNILLSRQAEMTTEPQLEIYADDVKASHGATTGQLDDSALFYMQQ
;
A
#
# COMPACT_ATOMS: atom_id res chain seq x y z
N MET A 1 13.76 7.39 10.82
CA MET A 1 14.24 6.30 11.72
C MET A 1 13.65 5.00 11.21
N LEU A 2 14.38 3.87 11.27
CA LEU A 2 13.83 2.56 10.89
C LEU A 2 13.10 1.97 12.09
N ASN A 3 11.85 1.62 11.92
CA ASN A 3 11.05 0.86 12.90
C ASN A 3 11.07 -0.61 12.49
N GLU A 4 11.59 -1.48 13.34
CA GLU A 4 11.63 -2.91 13.09
C GLU A 4 10.69 -3.65 14.03
N ILE A 5 9.92 -4.59 13.47
CA ILE A 5 8.99 -5.45 14.22
C ILE A 5 9.17 -6.89 13.74
N ILE A 6 9.20 -7.82 14.68
CA ILE A 6 9.13 -9.25 14.40
C ILE A 6 7.80 -9.77 14.95
N LEU A 7 7.00 -10.39 14.08
CA LEU A 7 5.82 -11.15 14.49
C LEU A 7 6.25 -12.59 14.70
N HIS A 8 6.11 -13.06 15.94
CA HIS A 8 6.45 -14.43 16.32
C HIS A 8 5.44 -15.46 15.80
N PRO A 9 5.76 -16.76 15.83
CA PRO A 9 4.88 -17.79 15.29
C PRO A 9 3.48 -17.73 15.86
N GLY A 10 2.47 -17.69 14.98
CA GLY A 10 1.05 -17.59 15.34
C GLY A 10 0.60 -16.21 15.87
N GLU A 11 1.47 -15.23 15.92
CA GLU A 11 1.12 -13.88 16.39
C GLU A 11 0.19 -13.17 15.40
N HIS A 12 -0.82 -12.47 15.95
CA HIS A 12 -1.69 -11.57 15.20
C HIS A 12 -1.41 -10.15 15.63
N ARG A 13 -1.10 -9.28 14.69
CA ARG A 13 -0.82 -7.86 14.95
C ARG A 13 -1.56 -6.95 14.00
N GLU A 14 -2.20 -5.94 14.60
CA GLU A 14 -2.77 -4.81 13.87
C GLU A 14 -1.91 -3.57 14.13
N ILE A 15 -1.62 -2.81 13.07
CA ILE A 15 -0.84 -1.57 13.12
C ILE A 15 -1.61 -0.50 12.35
N ILE A 16 -1.75 0.68 12.95
CA ILE A 16 -2.37 1.84 12.31
C ILE A 16 -1.35 2.97 12.27
N LEU A 17 -0.99 3.39 11.06
CA LEU A 17 -0.14 4.55 10.80
C LEU A 17 -1.06 5.70 10.37
N LEU A 18 -1.22 6.69 11.23
CA LEU A 18 -2.11 7.83 10.97
C LEU A 18 -1.30 9.12 10.91
N ASN A 19 -1.25 9.75 9.73
CA ASN A 19 -0.49 10.99 9.48
C ASN A 19 0.96 10.91 9.96
N GLU A 20 1.58 9.74 9.83
CA GLU A 20 2.96 9.50 10.25
C GLU A 20 3.93 10.16 9.25
N PRO A 21 4.71 11.17 9.67
CA PRO A 21 5.70 11.78 8.80
C PRO A 21 6.94 10.89 8.69
N ASP A 22 7.55 10.82 7.51
CA ASP A 22 8.87 10.22 7.25
C ASP A 22 9.14 8.90 7.99
N THR A 23 8.24 7.92 7.81
CA THR A 23 8.32 6.66 8.52
C THR A 23 8.84 5.53 7.62
N ASN A 24 9.68 4.68 8.19
CA ASN A 24 10.21 3.50 7.53
C ASN A 24 10.02 2.28 8.44
N TRP A 25 9.27 1.29 7.94
CA TRP A 25 8.93 0.07 8.66
C TRP A 25 9.54 -1.16 8.00
N HIS A 26 10.18 -2.00 8.79
CA HIS A 26 10.62 -3.33 8.40
C HIS A 26 9.93 -4.35 9.31
N ILE A 27 9.05 -5.17 8.74
CA ILE A 27 8.24 -6.12 9.47
C ILE A 27 8.61 -7.53 9.02
N ILE A 28 9.07 -8.33 9.94
CA ILE A 28 9.45 -9.72 9.70
C ILE A 28 8.36 -10.62 10.27
N GLN A 29 7.84 -11.52 9.45
CA GLN A 29 6.80 -12.48 9.85
C GLN A 29 7.37 -13.89 9.93
N GLU A 30 7.21 -14.49 11.10
CA GLU A 30 7.49 -15.92 11.36
C GLU A 30 6.23 -16.78 11.12
N ALA A 31 6.34 -18.08 11.30
CA ALA A 31 5.35 -19.05 10.87
C ALA A 31 3.92 -18.77 11.36
N ASN A 32 2.95 -18.84 10.45
CA ASN A 32 1.52 -18.66 10.74
C ASN A 32 1.15 -17.34 11.41
N SER A 33 2.00 -16.32 11.31
CA SER A 33 1.70 -14.98 11.82
C SER A 33 0.78 -14.21 10.87
N THR A 34 0.02 -13.28 11.42
CA THR A 34 -0.91 -12.44 10.65
C THR A 34 -0.65 -10.97 10.95
N LEU A 35 -0.46 -10.18 9.91
CA LEU A 35 -0.34 -8.73 9.96
C LEU A 35 -1.54 -8.08 9.30
N LEU A 36 -2.18 -7.16 10.01
CA LEU A 36 -3.14 -6.21 9.46
C LEU A 36 -2.56 -4.79 9.62
N LEU A 37 -2.32 -4.11 8.52
CA LEU A 37 -1.68 -2.80 8.51
C LEU A 37 -2.56 -1.76 7.82
N HIS A 38 -2.82 -0.66 8.51
CA HIS A 38 -3.53 0.48 7.97
C HIS A 38 -2.59 1.68 7.83
N VAL A 39 -2.58 2.30 6.64
CA VAL A 39 -1.82 3.52 6.36
C VAL A 39 -2.80 4.62 6.00
N ILE A 40 -2.93 5.60 6.85
CA ILE A 40 -3.96 6.64 6.71
C ILE A 40 -3.29 8.01 6.71
N ALA A 41 -3.46 8.76 5.62
CA ALA A 41 -3.09 10.15 5.51
C ALA A 41 -4.37 10.97 5.32
N LEU A 42 -4.76 11.70 6.38
CA LEU A 42 -5.92 12.58 6.38
C LEU A 42 -5.50 14.04 6.16
N PRO A 43 -6.41 14.91 5.70
CA PRO A 43 -6.13 16.31 5.52
C PRO A 43 -5.45 16.94 6.74
N HIS A 44 -4.39 17.67 6.50
CA HIS A 44 -3.57 18.29 7.53
C HIS A 44 -3.71 19.82 7.46
N PRO A 45 -3.70 20.56 8.61
CA PRO A 45 -3.80 22.03 8.59
C PRO A 45 -2.66 22.74 7.85
N ASN A 46 -1.52 22.07 7.67
CA ASN A 46 -0.44 22.58 6.84
C ASN A 46 -0.71 22.21 5.38
N ASP A 47 -0.95 23.19 4.54
CA ASP A 47 -1.24 23.03 3.11
C ASP A 47 -0.08 22.47 2.29
N GLU A 48 1.15 22.49 2.84
CA GLU A 48 2.36 21.97 2.21
C GLU A 48 2.90 20.71 2.93
N ALA A 49 2.10 20.06 3.76
CA ALA A 49 2.51 18.85 4.48
C ALA A 49 2.96 17.73 3.54
N GLN A 50 4.02 17.05 3.90
CA GLN A 50 4.58 15.95 3.12
C GLN A 50 4.75 14.71 4.00
N TRP A 51 4.44 13.54 3.42
CA TRP A 51 4.61 12.24 4.06
C TRP A 51 5.43 11.32 3.15
N HIS A 52 6.43 10.67 3.74
CA HIS A 52 7.21 9.62 3.09
C HIS A 52 7.08 8.35 3.92
N THR A 53 6.28 7.44 3.44
CA THR A 53 6.02 6.16 4.13
C THR A 53 6.65 5.03 3.33
N ALA A 54 7.58 4.29 3.95
CA ALA A 54 8.17 3.10 3.37
C ALA A 54 7.89 1.89 4.28
N ILE A 55 7.38 0.81 3.70
CA ILE A 55 7.00 -0.40 4.44
C ILE A 55 7.56 -1.61 3.71
N THR A 56 8.40 -2.37 4.39
CA THR A 56 8.87 -3.67 3.92
C THR A 56 8.33 -4.76 4.84
N VAL A 57 7.67 -5.76 4.26
CA VAL A 57 7.21 -6.96 4.97
C VAL A 57 7.91 -8.18 4.40
N GLU A 58 8.51 -8.98 5.26
CA GLU A 58 9.17 -10.23 4.88
C GLU A 58 8.47 -11.44 5.48
N HIS A 59 7.99 -12.35 4.63
CA HIS A 59 7.53 -13.68 5.04
C HIS A 59 8.74 -14.62 5.13
N LYS A 60 9.19 -14.90 6.35
CA LYS A 60 10.36 -15.76 6.60
C LYS A 60 9.99 -17.25 6.78
N ALA A 61 8.70 -17.55 6.94
CA ALA A 61 8.21 -18.90 7.15
C ALA A 61 6.84 -19.11 6.49
N THR A 62 6.36 -20.34 6.47
CA THR A 62 5.08 -20.70 5.85
C THR A 62 3.88 -20.21 6.67
N GLY A 63 2.74 -20.02 5.99
CA GLY A 63 1.47 -19.62 6.61
C GLY A 63 1.39 -18.16 7.04
N CYS A 64 2.35 -17.33 6.66
CA CYS A 64 2.28 -15.88 6.92
C CYS A 64 1.15 -15.25 6.13
N LYS A 65 0.37 -14.38 6.79
CA LYS A 65 -0.70 -13.60 6.17
C LYS A 65 -0.46 -12.12 6.37
N THR A 66 -0.50 -11.33 5.28
CA THR A 66 -0.40 -9.86 5.32
C THR A 66 -1.58 -9.24 4.60
N GLU A 67 -2.27 -8.34 5.28
CA GLU A 67 -3.30 -7.48 4.68
C GLU A 67 -2.95 -6.03 4.95
N MET A 68 -2.79 -5.25 3.88
CA MET A 68 -2.49 -3.82 3.97
C MET A 68 -3.59 -3.00 3.31
N TYR A 69 -4.08 -2.02 4.03
CA TYR A 69 -5.08 -1.08 3.56
C TYR A 69 -4.57 0.34 3.72
N GLY A 70 -4.75 1.16 2.71
CA GLY A 70 -4.35 2.56 2.78
C GLY A 70 -5.39 3.50 2.20
N LEU A 71 -5.51 4.66 2.84
CA LEU A 71 -6.30 5.78 2.36
C LEU A 71 -5.52 7.07 2.54
N ALA A 72 -5.34 7.82 1.45
CA ALA A 72 -4.81 9.16 1.51
C ALA A 72 -5.84 10.15 0.94
N LEU A 73 -6.21 11.15 1.73
CA LEU A 73 -7.05 12.26 1.34
C LEU A 73 -6.20 13.53 1.39
N LEU A 74 -5.83 14.08 0.25
CA LEU A 74 -4.92 15.22 0.15
C LEU A 74 -5.57 16.38 -0.58
N HIS A 75 -5.24 17.59 -0.14
CA HIS A 75 -5.67 18.84 -0.77
C HIS A 75 -4.53 19.87 -0.79
N SER A 76 -4.79 21.04 -1.34
CA SER A 76 -3.82 22.16 -1.43
C SER A 76 -2.53 21.72 -2.15
N GLN A 77 -1.37 21.80 -1.52
CA GLN A 77 -0.07 21.36 -2.04
C GLN A 77 0.50 20.17 -1.26
N GLN A 78 -0.34 19.47 -0.53
CA GLN A 78 0.06 18.30 0.26
C GLN A 78 0.60 17.17 -0.62
N GLN A 79 1.57 16.42 -0.11
CA GLN A 79 2.21 15.34 -0.85
C GLN A 79 2.33 14.07 -0.01
N HIS A 80 2.05 12.90 -0.62
CA HIS A 80 2.27 11.62 0.02
C HIS A 80 3.01 10.64 -0.92
N HIS A 81 4.19 10.21 -0.50
CA HIS A 81 4.98 9.19 -1.17
C HIS A 81 4.92 7.89 -0.38
N LEU A 82 4.20 6.90 -0.90
CA LEU A 82 4.07 5.59 -0.28
C LEU A 82 4.84 4.53 -1.08
N THR A 83 5.76 3.86 -0.40
CA THR A 83 6.45 2.69 -0.95
C THR A 83 6.11 1.46 -0.11
N THR A 84 5.66 0.39 -0.74
CA THR A 84 5.44 -0.90 -0.08
C THR A 84 6.25 -1.99 -0.77
N ARG A 85 6.80 -2.91 0.00
CA ARG A 85 7.51 -4.08 -0.49
C ARG A 85 7.10 -5.30 0.31
N VAL A 86 6.58 -6.32 -0.35
CA VAL A 86 6.28 -7.61 0.28
C VAL A 86 7.13 -8.70 -0.35
N LEU A 87 7.93 -9.36 0.48
CA LEU A 87 8.86 -10.42 0.10
C LEU A 87 8.34 -11.76 0.60
N HIS A 88 7.95 -12.63 -0.31
CA HIS A 88 7.64 -14.02 -0.02
C HIS A 88 8.90 -14.87 -0.20
N ASN A 89 9.61 -15.14 0.90
CA ASN A 89 10.83 -15.95 0.87
C ASN A 89 10.52 -17.44 0.95
N VAL A 90 9.35 -17.82 1.47
CA VAL A 90 8.90 -19.21 1.70
C VAL A 90 7.47 -19.38 1.21
N GLY A 91 7.10 -20.57 0.79
CA GLY A 91 5.80 -20.88 0.23
C GLY A 91 4.63 -20.89 1.21
N GLY A 92 3.39 -20.96 0.68
CA GLY A 92 2.15 -21.00 1.45
C GLY A 92 1.80 -19.70 2.15
N GLY A 93 2.34 -18.57 1.68
CA GLY A 93 2.04 -17.23 2.20
C GLY A 93 0.89 -16.55 1.45
N TYR A 94 0.22 -15.63 2.13
CA TYR A 94 -0.81 -14.77 1.56
C TYR A 94 -0.48 -13.31 1.77
N SER A 95 -0.61 -12.47 0.73
CA SER A 95 -0.57 -11.02 0.89
C SER A 95 -1.62 -10.31 0.02
N SER A 96 -2.24 -9.29 0.59
CA SER A 96 -3.18 -8.44 -0.12
C SER A 96 -2.95 -6.98 0.24
N GLN A 97 -2.91 -6.11 -0.78
CA GLN A 97 -2.72 -4.67 -0.62
C GLN A 97 -3.84 -3.94 -1.35
N LEU A 98 -4.51 -3.03 -0.66
CA LEU A 98 -5.48 -2.11 -1.24
C LEU A 98 -5.19 -0.68 -0.78
N PHE A 99 -4.69 0.13 -1.69
CA PHE A 99 -4.41 1.55 -1.45
C PHE A 99 -5.29 2.43 -2.31
N LYS A 100 -5.86 3.46 -1.68
CA LYS A 100 -6.72 4.46 -2.34
C LYS A 100 -6.20 5.86 -2.05
N PHE A 101 -6.14 6.69 -3.09
CA PHE A 101 -5.79 8.09 -2.99
C PHE A 101 -6.91 8.94 -3.57
N VAL A 102 -7.30 9.97 -2.84
CA VAL A 102 -8.22 11.01 -3.29
C VAL A 102 -7.47 12.33 -3.21
N LEU A 103 -7.25 12.95 -4.35
CA LEU A 103 -6.38 14.10 -4.50
C LEU A 103 -7.17 15.28 -5.05
N ASP A 104 -7.11 16.41 -4.34
CA ASP A 104 -7.75 17.66 -4.73
C ASP A 104 -6.72 18.79 -4.86
N ASP A 105 -7.14 19.93 -5.41
CA ASP A 105 -6.31 21.10 -5.67
C ASP A 105 -5.03 20.75 -6.45
N ALA A 106 -3.86 21.14 -5.94
CA ALA A 106 -2.54 20.85 -6.50
C ALA A 106 -1.78 19.78 -5.70
N SER A 107 -2.51 18.93 -4.98
CA SER A 107 -1.92 17.86 -4.20
C SER A 107 -1.30 16.76 -5.09
N LYS A 108 -0.27 16.10 -4.56
CA LYS A 108 0.49 15.08 -5.30
C LYS A 108 0.64 13.82 -4.49
N ALA A 109 0.56 12.67 -5.15
CA ALA A 109 0.89 11.41 -4.50
C ALA A 109 1.67 10.48 -5.44
N SER A 110 2.47 9.61 -4.82
CA SER A 110 3.06 8.48 -5.52
C SER A 110 2.88 7.19 -4.73
N PHE A 111 2.57 6.13 -5.44
CA PHE A 111 2.54 4.78 -4.92
C PHE A 111 3.51 3.90 -5.69
N LYS A 112 4.51 3.36 -4.98
CA LYS A 112 5.40 2.34 -5.51
C LYS A 112 5.21 1.06 -4.70
N GLY A 113 4.70 0.01 -5.35
CA GLY A 113 4.40 -1.25 -4.68
C GLY A 113 5.15 -2.40 -5.33
N GLU A 114 5.97 -3.12 -4.58
CA GLU A 114 6.70 -4.30 -5.03
C GLU A 114 6.15 -5.55 -4.33
N LEU A 115 5.77 -6.54 -5.14
CA LEU A 115 5.54 -7.92 -4.70
C LEU A 115 6.65 -8.78 -5.26
N LYS A 116 7.39 -9.46 -4.39
CA LYS A 116 8.48 -10.36 -4.81
C LYS A 116 8.29 -11.75 -4.24
N ILE A 117 8.25 -12.74 -5.13
CA ILE A 117 8.06 -14.15 -4.80
C ILE A 117 9.34 -14.91 -5.20
N MET A 118 10.04 -15.45 -4.20
CA MET A 118 11.31 -16.15 -4.40
C MET A 118 11.08 -17.55 -5.00
N PRO A 119 12.11 -18.18 -5.60
CA PRO A 119 11.94 -19.46 -6.31
C PRO A 119 11.33 -20.58 -5.45
N ASP A 120 11.68 -20.66 -4.17
CA ASP A 120 11.18 -21.68 -3.24
C ASP A 120 9.81 -21.33 -2.63
N ALA A 121 9.28 -20.13 -2.93
CA ALA A 121 8.02 -19.65 -2.39
C ALA A 121 6.82 -20.13 -3.23
N GLN A 122 6.60 -21.44 -3.29
CA GLN A 122 5.48 -22.05 -3.98
C GLN A 122 4.17 -21.88 -3.20
N GLN A 123 3.01 -21.95 -3.88
CA GLN A 123 1.68 -21.84 -3.30
C GLN A 123 1.43 -20.51 -2.58
N VAL A 124 2.01 -19.45 -3.09
CA VAL A 124 1.78 -18.08 -2.63
C VAL A 124 0.59 -17.48 -3.35
N GLU A 125 -0.25 -16.74 -2.60
CA GLU A 125 -1.28 -15.86 -3.15
C GLU A 125 -0.94 -14.40 -2.81
N ALA A 126 -0.71 -13.54 -3.83
CA ALA A 126 -0.26 -12.18 -3.64
C ALA A 126 -1.01 -11.19 -4.55
N TYR A 127 -1.70 -10.24 -3.94
CA TYR A 127 -2.56 -9.30 -4.66
C TYR A 127 -2.22 -7.86 -4.28
N GLN A 128 -2.19 -6.98 -5.29
CA GLN A 128 -1.97 -5.55 -5.08
C GLN A 128 -2.96 -4.74 -5.91
N THR A 129 -3.67 -3.85 -5.25
CA THR A 129 -4.64 -2.95 -5.90
C THR A 129 -4.39 -1.51 -5.46
N ASN A 130 -4.26 -0.62 -6.44
CA ASN A 130 -4.19 0.82 -6.21
C ASN A 130 -5.30 1.52 -6.98
N ARG A 131 -6.15 2.29 -6.29
CA ARG A 131 -7.28 3.00 -6.88
C ARG A 131 -7.24 4.47 -6.50
N ASN A 132 -7.20 5.34 -7.49
CA ASN A 132 -6.99 6.76 -7.28
C ASN A 132 -8.08 7.58 -7.94
N ILE A 133 -8.47 8.67 -7.29
CA ILE A 133 -9.44 9.64 -7.79
C ILE A 133 -8.79 11.01 -7.73
N LEU A 134 -8.76 11.72 -8.86
CA LEU A 134 -8.35 13.11 -8.97
C LEU A 134 -9.60 13.98 -9.02
N LEU A 135 -9.77 14.86 -8.05
CA LEU A 135 -10.88 15.80 -7.96
C LEU A 135 -10.58 17.10 -8.69
N SER A 136 -9.32 17.40 -8.93
CA SER A 136 -8.84 18.60 -9.61
C SER A 136 -7.96 18.25 -10.81
N ARG A 137 -7.86 19.18 -11.76
CA ARG A 137 -6.96 19.06 -12.92
C ARG A 137 -5.48 19.28 -12.57
N GLN A 138 -5.19 19.85 -11.41
CA GLN A 138 -3.84 20.13 -10.94
C GLN A 138 -3.32 19.01 -10.01
N ALA A 139 -4.21 18.11 -9.58
CA ALA A 139 -3.82 16.95 -8.79
C ALA A 139 -3.00 15.96 -9.62
N GLU A 140 -1.96 15.41 -9.04
CA GLU A 140 -1.05 14.50 -9.72
C GLU A 140 -0.92 13.17 -8.95
N MET A 141 -1.07 12.05 -9.65
CA MET A 141 -0.82 10.70 -9.11
C MET A 141 0.14 9.93 -9.99
N THR A 142 1.21 9.42 -9.38
CA THR A 142 2.13 8.48 -10.00
C THR A 142 1.96 7.10 -9.35
N THR A 143 1.79 6.04 -10.14
CA THR A 143 1.66 4.68 -9.62
C THR A 143 2.58 3.72 -10.38
N GLU A 144 3.41 2.99 -9.60
CA GLU A 144 4.43 2.08 -10.11
C GLU A 144 4.30 0.70 -9.42
N PRO A 145 3.30 -0.11 -9.80
CA PRO A 145 3.21 -1.48 -9.29
C PRO A 145 4.28 -2.36 -9.96
N GLN A 146 5.00 -3.14 -9.15
CA GLN A 146 6.03 -4.07 -9.59
C GLN A 146 5.72 -5.48 -9.08
N LEU A 147 5.89 -6.47 -9.96
CA LEU A 147 5.64 -7.87 -9.66
C LEU A 147 6.81 -8.70 -10.18
N GLU A 148 7.59 -9.27 -9.25
CA GLU A 148 8.70 -10.16 -9.53
C GLU A 148 8.39 -11.58 -9.05
N ILE A 149 8.17 -12.49 -9.98
CA ILE A 149 7.80 -13.88 -9.68
C ILE A 149 8.88 -14.82 -10.19
N TYR A 150 9.46 -15.59 -9.28
CA TYR A 150 10.48 -16.58 -9.58
C TYR A 150 10.01 -18.02 -9.25
N ALA A 151 8.78 -18.19 -8.77
CA ALA A 151 8.13 -19.47 -8.49
C ALA A 151 7.05 -19.80 -9.53
N ASP A 152 6.75 -21.07 -9.75
CA ASP A 152 5.84 -21.52 -10.82
C ASP A 152 4.38 -21.72 -10.33
N ASP A 153 4.19 -22.23 -9.11
CA ASP A 153 2.87 -22.51 -8.53
C ASP A 153 2.43 -21.37 -7.60
N VAL A 154 1.96 -20.27 -8.20
CA VAL A 154 1.51 -19.08 -7.46
C VAL A 154 0.31 -18.43 -8.11
N LYS A 155 -0.45 -17.68 -7.32
CA LYS A 155 -1.48 -16.76 -7.80
C LYS A 155 -1.07 -15.34 -7.44
N ALA A 156 -0.76 -14.53 -8.43
CA ALA A 156 -0.36 -13.17 -8.18
C ALA A 156 -0.96 -12.22 -9.22
N SER A 157 -1.38 -11.05 -8.75
CA SER A 157 -1.84 -9.98 -9.63
C SER A 157 -1.61 -8.60 -9.04
N HIS A 158 -1.49 -7.64 -9.93
CA HIS A 158 -1.55 -6.23 -9.55
C HIS A 158 -2.53 -5.47 -10.45
N GLY A 159 -3.06 -4.38 -9.95
CA GLY A 159 -3.91 -3.47 -10.72
C GLY A 159 -3.79 -2.04 -10.19
N ALA A 160 -3.72 -1.09 -11.11
CA ALA A 160 -3.76 0.33 -10.78
C ALA A 160 -4.79 1.04 -11.66
N THR A 161 -5.58 1.92 -11.05
CA THR A 161 -6.53 2.77 -11.74
C THR A 161 -6.41 4.19 -11.22
N THR A 162 -6.41 5.16 -12.13
CA THR A 162 -6.53 6.58 -11.79
C THR A 162 -7.66 7.16 -12.63
N GLY A 163 -8.69 7.67 -11.97
CA GLY A 163 -9.85 8.29 -12.59
C GLY A 163 -9.96 9.76 -12.20
N GLN A 164 -10.49 10.57 -13.11
CA GLN A 164 -10.92 11.93 -12.83
C GLN A 164 -12.45 11.95 -12.87
N LEU A 165 -13.08 12.69 -11.97
CA LEU A 165 -14.52 12.86 -12.00
C LEU A 165 -14.90 13.76 -13.20
N ASP A 166 -15.88 13.27 -13.98
CA ASP A 166 -16.45 14.02 -15.08
C ASP A 166 -17.42 15.07 -14.53
N ASP A 167 -17.20 16.35 -14.87
CA ASP A 167 -18.03 17.46 -14.43
C ASP A 167 -19.51 17.29 -14.82
N SER A 168 -19.79 16.68 -15.99
CA SER A 168 -21.14 16.38 -16.44
C SER A 168 -21.80 15.31 -15.59
N ALA A 169 -21.05 14.25 -15.23
CA ALA A 169 -21.55 13.20 -14.35
C ALA A 169 -21.82 13.74 -12.94
N LEU A 170 -20.95 14.60 -12.42
CA LEU A 170 -21.19 15.29 -11.13
C LEU A 170 -22.42 16.14 -11.16
N PHE A 171 -22.65 16.92 -12.23
CA PHE A 171 -23.84 17.73 -12.40
C PHE A 171 -25.13 16.88 -12.37
N TYR A 172 -25.14 15.75 -13.07
CA TYR A 172 -26.31 14.85 -13.08
C TYR A 172 -26.54 14.14 -11.74
N MET A 173 -25.51 13.88 -10.95
CA MET A 173 -25.67 13.27 -9.62
C MET A 173 -26.17 14.26 -8.55
N GLN A 174 -26.12 15.57 -8.82
CA GLN A 174 -26.60 16.63 -7.91
C GLN A 174 -28.05 17.03 -8.14
N GLN A 175 -28.71 16.51 -9.19
CA GLN A 175 -30.12 16.74 -9.52
C GLN A 175 -31.03 15.75 -8.79
#